data_5b2c7fd6d4be92f4625932aa0467a04f
#
_entry.id   5b2c7fd6d4be92f4625932aa0467a04f
#
_cell.length_a   1.000
_cell.length_b   1.000
_cell.length_c   1.000
_cell.angle_alpha   90.00
_cell.angle_beta   90.00
_cell.angle_gamma   90.00
#
_symmetry.space_group_name_H-M   'P 1'
#
loop_
_entity.id
_entity.type
_entity.pdbx_description
1 polymer ?
#
loop_
_entity_poly.entity_id
_entity_poly.type
_entity_poly.pdbx_seq_one_letter_code
_entity_poly.pdbx_strand_id
1 'polypeptide(L)'
;MARTVLPLLSVLGLLLAISAAAAAHHSVAGQFDQSQRATITGVISKVDWINPHVYIQMDVPDEKGAITTWRLESLPTAMLRKAGLTSELLKGGGQKVTAAVLLARNGTPNLGWLMNLKYEDGHEYVLAGE
;
A
#
# COMPACT_ATOMS: atom_id res chain seq x y z
N MET A 1 -44.64 24.46 -11.98
CA MET A 1 -44.15 23.13 -11.52
C MET A 1 -42.67 22.84 -11.81
N ALA A 2 -41.92 23.70 -12.48
CA ALA A 2 -40.50 23.45 -12.82
C ALA A 2 -39.45 23.83 -11.74
N ARG A 3 -39.89 24.50 -10.65
CA ARG A 3 -38.93 25.06 -9.64
C ARG A 3 -38.42 24.11 -8.57
N THR A 4 -39.03 22.95 -8.38
CA THR A 4 -38.72 22.00 -7.29
C THR A 4 -37.83 20.84 -7.74
N VAL A 5 -37.64 20.61 -9.03
CA VAL A 5 -36.86 19.48 -9.56
C VAL A 5 -35.37 19.77 -9.53
N LEU A 6 -34.95 21.02 -9.77
CA LEU A 6 -33.55 21.41 -9.81
C LEU A 6 -32.79 21.18 -8.47
N PRO A 7 -33.31 21.60 -7.31
CA PRO A 7 -32.65 21.36 -6.04
C PRO A 7 -32.61 19.88 -5.66
N LEU A 8 -33.64 19.09 -6.05
CA LEU A 8 -33.61 17.65 -5.80
C LEU A 8 -32.50 16.90 -6.58
N LEU A 9 -32.29 17.28 -7.84
CA LEU A 9 -31.24 16.73 -8.68
C LEU A 9 -29.86 17.10 -8.13
N SER A 10 -29.69 18.31 -7.62
CA SER A 10 -28.43 18.77 -7.03
C SER A 10 -28.08 18.02 -5.75
N VAL A 11 -29.07 17.77 -4.89
CA VAL A 11 -28.88 17.00 -3.65
C VAL A 11 -28.59 15.53 -3.95
N LEU A 12 -29.29 14.94 -4.93
CA LEU A 12 -29.02 13.56 -5.34
C LEU A 12 -27.62 13.40 -5.96
N GLY A 13 -27.17 14.36 -6.77
CA GLY A 13 -25.81 14.38 -7.33
C GLY A 13 -24.74 14.48 -6.25
N LEU A 14 -24.96 15.30 -5.22
CA LEU A 14 -24.04 15.44 -4.08
C LEU A 14 -23.97 14.17 -3.23
N LEU A 15 -25.10 13.51 -2.98
CA LEU A 15 -25.15 12.25 -2.24
C LEU A 15 -24.46 11.12 -2.99
N LEU A 16 -24.57 11.04 -4.33
CA LEU A 16 -23.87 10.08 -5.15
C LEU A 16 -22.36 10.32 -5.17
N ALA A 17 -21.92 11.58 -5.18
CA ALA A 17 -20.50 11.93 -5.12
C ALA A 17 -19.85 11.56 -3.77
N ILE A 18 -20.59 11.72 -2.66
CA ILE A 18 -20.13 11.33 -1.31
C ILE A 18 -20.03 9.81 -1.19
N SER A 19 -20.97 9.07 -1.75
CA SER A 19 -20.93 7.60 -1.72
C SER A 19 -19.80 7.01 -2.56
N ALA A 20 -19.42 7.64 -3.68
CA ALA A 20 -18.28 7.23 -4.49
C ALA A 20 -16.94 7.45 -3.76
N ALA A 21 -16.81 8.53 -3.00
CA ALA A 21 -15.63 8.78 -2.17
C ALA A 21 -15.51 7.77 -1.01
N ALA A 22 -16.61 7.35 -0.42
CA ALA A 22 -16.62 6.35 0.65
C ALA A 22 -16.26 4.94 0.16
N ALA A 23 -16.58 4.59 -1.09
CA ALA A 23 -16.22 3.31 -1.70
C ALA A 23 -14.72 3.20 -2.06
N ALA A 24 -14.00 4.33 -2.18
CA ALA A 24 -12.56 4.34 -2.45
C ALA A 24 -11.71 4.02 -1.20
N HIS A 25 -12.29 4.10 -0.01
CA HIS A 25 -11.65 3.66 1.24
C HIS A 25 -11.97 2.18 1.51
N HIS A 26 -11.49 1.27 0.66
CA HIS A 26 -11.31 -0.11 1.11
C HIS A 26 -10.36 -0.06 2.29
N SER A 27 -10.89 -0.30 3.49
CA SER A 27 -10.06 -0.25 4.70
C SER A 27 -8.95 -1.30 4.57
N VAL A 28 -7.74 -0.94 4.92
CA VAL A 28 -6.61 -1.88 5.00
C VAL A 28 -7.04 -3.14 5.77
N ALA A 29 -7.79 -2.98 6.85
CA ALA A 29 -8.34 -4.07 7.66
C ALA A 29 -9.34 -4.99 6.90
N GLY A 30 -9.98 -4.52 5.83
CA GLY A 30 -10.84 -5.35 4.98
C GLY A 30 -10.04 -6.31 4.11
N GLN A 31 -8.87 -5.90 3.66
CA GLN A 31 -8.03 -6.67 2.73
C GLN A 31 -6.89 -7.40 3.43
N PHE A 32 -6.33 -6.84 4.51
CA PHE A 32 -5.20 -7.39 5.24
C PHE A 32 -5.56 -7.73 6.67
N ASP A 33 -5.00 -8.82 7.19
CA ASP A 33 -5.25 -9.28 8.55
C ASP A 33 -4.26 -8.66 9.54
N GLN A 34 -4.75 -7.80 10.41
CA GLN A 34 -3.91 -7.10 11.39
C GLN A 34 -3.27 -8.04 12.43
N SER A 35 -3.81 -9.24 12.59
CA SER A 35 -3.28 -10.27 13.49
C SER A 35 -2.20 -11.14 12.84
N GLN A 36 -2.11 -11.15 11.50
CA GLN A 36 -1.15 -11.97 10.76
C GLN A 36 -0.06 -11.10 10.15
N ARG A 37 1.14 -11.28 10.65
CA ARG A 37 2.32 -10.49 10.26
C ARG A 37 3.43 -11.41 9.75
N ALA A 38 4.21 -10.88 8.81
CA ALA A 38 5.45 -11.50 8.36
C ALA A 38 6.56 -10.46 8.27
N THR A 39 7.78 -10.94 8.38
CA THR A 39 8.99 -10.15 8.09
C THR A 39 9.69 -10.82 6.92
N ILE A 40 9.92 -10.07 5.87
CA ILE A 40 10.57 -10.53 4.65
C ILE A 40 11.82 -9.70 4.38
N THR A 41 12.86 -10.33 3.89
CA THR A 41 14.12 -9.66 3.53
C THR A 41 14.48 -10.00 2.10
N GLY A 42 14.76 -8.98 1.30
CA GLY A 42 15.04 -9.14 -0.11
C GLY A 42 15.45 -7.84 -0.77
N VAL A 43 15.32 -7.77 -2.07
CA VAL A 43 15.67 -6.61 -2.90
C VAL A 43 14.41 -6.06 -3.56
N ILE A 44 14.24 -4.73 -3.56
CA ILE A 44 13.16 -4.09 -4.31
C ILE A 44 13.45 -4.24 -5.80
N SER A 45 12.56 -4.92 -6.52
CA SER A 45 12.70 -5.20 -7.96
C SER A 45 11.84 -4.28 -8.82
N LYS A 46 10.71 -3.78 -8.29
CA LYS A 46 9.83 -2.86 -9.01
C LYS A 46 9.06 -1.95 -8.06
N VAL A 47 8.79 -0.72 -8.50
CA VAL A 47 7.94 0.23 -7.78
C VAL A 47 6.96 0.87 -8.74
N ASP A 48 5.67 0.68 -8.49
CA ASP A 48 4.59 1.39 -9.15
C ASP A 48 4.18 2.59 -8.26
N TRP A 49 4.77 3.74 -8.55
CA TRP A 49 4.57 4.99 -7.78
C TRP A 49 3.31 5.70 -8.25
N ILE A 50 2.14 5.21 -7.81
CA ILE A 50 0.81 5.66 -8.23
C ILE A 50 -0.10 5.90 -7.02
N ASN A 51 -1.21 6.62 -7.21
CA ASN A 51 -2.30 6.74 -6.26
C ASN A 51 -3.47 5.81 -6.68
N PRO A 52 -4.32 5.34 -5.76
CA PRO A 52 -4.36 5.70 -4.34
C PRO A 52 -3.31 5.00 -3.47
N HIS A 53 -2.68 3.94 -3.95
CA HIS A 53 -1.66 3.19 -3.22
C HIS A 53 -0.43 2.96 -4.08
N VAL A 54 0.74 3.06 -3.46
CA VAL A 54 2.01 2.66 -4.08
C VAL A 54 2.17 1.15 -3.92
N TYR A 55 2.63 0.48 -4.98
CA TYR A 55 2.96 -0.94 -4.95
C TYR A 55 4.46 -1.14 -5.09
N ILE A 56 5.00 -2.02 -4.26
CA ILE A 56 6.42 -2.37 -4.25
C ILE A 56 6.53 -3.89 -4.47
N GLN A 57 7.32 -4.30 -5.44
CA GLN A 57 7.69 -5.70 -5.60
C GLN A 57 9.06 -5.93 -4.97
N MET A 58 9.15 -7.00 -4.18
CA MET A 58 10.39 -7.43 -3.53
C MET A 58 10.71 -8.86 -3.94
N ASP A 59 11.92 -9.08 -4.38
CA ASP A 59 12.46 -10.41 -4.66
C ASP A 59 13.13 -10.94 -3.39
N VAL A 60 12.53 -11.98 -2.82
CA VAL A 60 12.88 -12.55 -1.54
C VAL A 60 13.47 -13.95 -1.77
N PRO A 61 14.77 -14.16 -1.53
CA PRO A 61 15.37 -15.48 -1.62
C PRO A 61 15.00 -16.35 -0.42
N ASP A 62 14.76 -17.63 -0.65
CA ASP A 62 14.71 -18.64 0.39
C ASP A 62 16.11 -19.12 0.82
N GLU A 63 16.18 -20.06 1.76
CA GLU A 63 17.44 -20.64 2.24
C GLU A 63 18.26 -21.36 1.14
N LYS A 64 17.61 -21.76 0.05
CA LYS A 64 18.23 -22.42 -1.10
C LYS A 64 18.54 -21.46 -2.23
N GLY A 65 18.21 -20.18 -2.07
CA GLY A 65 18.39 -19.12 -3.07
C GLY A 65 17.28 -19.03 -4.12
N ALA A 66 16.20 -19.80 -4.00
CA ALA A 66 15.05 -19.66 -4.87
C ALA A 66 14.31 -18.35 -4.55
N ILE A 67 13.99 -17.59 -5.60
CA ILE A 67 13.38 -16.27 -5.47
C ILE A 67 11.86 -16.37 -5.48
N THR A 68 11.24 -15.72 -4.50
CA THR A 68 9.80 -15.47 -4.47
C THR A 68 9.58 -13.97 -4.55
N THR A 69 8.82 -13.51 -5.54
CA THR A 69 8.45 -12.10 -5.66
C THR A 69 7.21 -11.81 -4.81
N TRP A 70 7.37 -10.92 -3.84
CA TRP A 70 6.29 -10.37 -3.03
C TRP A 70 5.76 -9.09 -3.64
N ARG A 71 4.44 -8.91 -3.61
CA ARG A 71 3.78 -7.65 -3.93
C ARG A 71 3.30 -6.99 -2.64
N LEU A 72 3.82 -5.81 -2.36
CA LEU A 72 3.47 -5.03 -1.19
C LEU A 72 2.64 -3.82 -1.59
N GLU A 73 1.47 -3.71 -1.01
CA GLU A 73 0.66 -2.50 -1.09
C GLU A 73 1.05 -1.56 0.04
N SER A 74 1.08 -0.26 -0.22
CA SER A 74 1.53 0.74 0.73
C SER A 74 0.64 1.99 0.71
N LEU A 75 1.07 3.01 1.42
CA LEU A 75 0.39 4.29 1.52
C LEU A 75 0.35 5.05 0.19
N PRO A 76 -0.53 6.06 0.05
CA PRO A 76 -0.49 7.00 -1.07
C PRO A 76 0.84 7.73 -1.18
N THR A 77 1.18 8.18 -2.38
CA THR A 77 2.47 8.84 -2.69
C THR A 77 2.80 10.03 -1.78
N ALA A 78 1.79 10.84 -1.42
CA ALA A 78 1.99 11.99 -0.53
C ALA A 78 2.34 11.58 0.91
N MET A 79 1.74 10.50 1.40
CA MET A 79 2.00 9.99 2.75
C MET A 79 3.38 9.34 2.84
N LEU A 80 3.81 8.61 1.80
CA LEU A 80 5.16 8.05 1.74
C LEU A 80 6.22 9.15 1.73
N ARG A 81 6.03 10.21 0.94
CA ARG A 81 6.95 11.38 0.95
C ARG A 81 7.02 12.02 2.34
N LYS A 82 5.90 12.17 3.03
CA LYS A 82 5.86 12.71 4.39
C LYS A 82 6.63 11.82 5.39
N ALA A 83 6.61 10.51 5.19
CA ALA A 83 7.39 9.55 5.97
C ALA A 83 8.88 9.51 5.57
N GLY A 84 9.29 10.24 4.53
CA GLY A 84 10.67 10.27 4.04
C GLY A 84 10.98 9.27 2.92
N LEU A 85 10.01 8.45 2.52
CA LEU A 85 10.17 7.56 1.37
C LEU A 85 9.82 8.28 0.08
N THR A 86 10.75 8.28 -0.86
CA THR A 86 10.55 8.86 -2.20
C THR A 86 10.62 7.78 -3.28
N SER A 87 10.10 8.11 -4.45
CA SER A 87 10.20 7.23 -5.63
C SER A 87 11.64 6.93 -5.99
N GLU A 88 12.52 7.93 -5.90
CA GLU A 88 13.95 7.82 -6.23
C GLU A 88 14.65 6.86 -5.27
N LEU A 89 14.37 6.98 -3.97
CA LEU A 89 14.96 6.12 -2.96
C LEU A 89 14.53 4.65 -3.17
N LEU A 90 13.25 4.42 -3.37
CA LEU A 90 12.72 3.06 -3.60
C LEU A 90 13.20 2.46 -4.92
N LYS A 91 13.34 3.27 -5.98
CA LYS A 91 13.79 2.82 -7.30
C LYS A 91 15.32 2.77 -7.44
N GLY A 92 16.04 3.26 -6.45
CA GLY A 92 17.51 3.28 -6.44
C GLY A 92 18.18 1.91 -6.59
N GLY A 93 17.41 0.84 -6.41
CA GLY A 93 17.69 -0.54 -6.81
C GLY A 93 18.89 -1.20 -6.10
N GLY A 94 18.84 -2.53 -6.00
CA GLY A 94 19.95 -3.35 -5.54
C GLY A 94 20.23 -3.33 -4.03
N GLN A 95 19.58 -2.48 -3.27
CA GLN A 95 19.73 -2.46 -1.82
C GLN A 95 18.86 -3.53 -1.19
N LYS A 96 19.45 -4.30 -0.29
CA LYS A 96 18.73 -5.25 0.54
C LYS A 96 17.93 -4.51 1.60
N VAL A 97 16.66 -4.86 1.71
CA VAL A 97 15.72 -4.26 2.66
C VAL A 97 14.99 -5.34 3.43
N THR A 98 14.56 -5.01 4.63
CA THR A 98 13.68 -5.84 5.45
C THR A 98 12.35 -5.13 5.61
N ALA A 99 11.27 -5.80 5.24
CA ALA A 99 9.92 -5.30 5.33
C ALA A 99 9.10 -6.08 6.36
N ALA A 100 8.40 -5.35 7.25
CA ALA A 100 7.33 -5.91 8.07
C ALA A 100 6.00 -5.67 7.38
N VAL A 101 5.19 -6.72 7.22
CA VAL A 101 3.96 -6.69 6.44
C VAL A 101 2.80 -7.35 7.18
N LEU A 102 1.58 -6.89 6.91
CA LEU A 102 0.35 -7.62 7.23
C LEU A 102 0.02 -8.55 6.06
N LEU A 103 -0.42 -9.76 6.34
CA LEU A 103 -0.76 -10.73 5.30
C LEU A 103 -2.17 -10.50 4.75
N ALA A 104 -2.38 -10.90 3.50
CA ALA A 104 -3.70 -10.85 2.87
C ALA A 104 -4.71 -11.73 3.62
N ARG A 105 -5.85 -11.16 4.00
CA ARG A 105 -6.90 -11.83 4.76
C ARG A 105 -7.50 -13.04 4.03
N ASN A 106 -7.56 -12.98 2.71
CA ASN A 106 -8.09 -14.05 1.87
C ASN A 106 -7.07 -15.17 1.59
N GLY A 107 -5.87 -15.11 2.18
CA GLY A 107 -4.82 -16.11 1.98
C GLY A 107 -4.06 -16.01 0.66
N THR A 108 -4.22 -14.93 -0.12
CA THR A 108 -3.41 -14.71 -1.33
C THR A 108 -1.93 -14.74 -0.97
N PRO A 109 -1.13 -15.66 -1.55
CA PRO A 109 0.27 -15.79 -1.22
C PRO A 109 1.08 -14.58 -1.71
N ASN A 110 2.14 -14.25 -0.99
CA ASN A 110 3.12 -13.21 -1.35
C ASN A 110 2.49 -11.82 -1.61
N LEU A 111 1.36 -11.54 -0.96
CA LEU A 111 0.68 -10.26 -0.96
C LEU A 111 0.64 -9.72 0.47
N GLY A 112 1.12 -8.50 0.68
CA GLY A 112 1.14 -7.88 1.99
C GLY A 112 0.91 -6.38 1.95
N TRP A 113 0.48 -5.84 3.11
CA TRP A 113 0.47 -4.41 3.37
C TRP A 113 1.75 -4.01 4.10
N LEU A 114 2.48 -3.05 3.54
CA LEU A 114 3.77 -2.62 4.09
C LEU A 114 3.58 -1.76 5.33
N MET A 115 4.08 -2.23 6.46
CA MET A 115 4.03 -1.54 7.75
C MET A 115 5.33 -0.83 8.10
N ASN A 116 6.44 -1.41 7.68
CA ASN A 116 7.78 -0.92 8.00
C ASN A 116 8.76 -1.35 6.91
N LEU A 117 9.69 -0.48 6.59
CA LEU A 117 10.78 -0.78 5.66
C LEU A 117 12.11 -0.35 6.28
N LYS A 118 13.04 -1.28 6.42
CA LYS A 118 14.37 -1.04 6.98
C LYS A 118 15.46 -1.38 5.96
N TYR A 119 16.34 -0.41 5.73
CA TYR A 119 17.53 -0.56 4.87
C TYR A 119 18.72 -1.11 5.66
N GLU A 120 19.69 -1.71 4.97
CA GLU A 120 20.91 -2.26 5.60
C GLU A 120 21.76 -1.20 6.30
N ASP A 121 21.72 0.06 5.87
CA ASP A 121 22.40 1.19 6.50
C ASP A 121 21.79 1.61 7.85
N GLY A 122 20.69 0.98 8.25
CA GLY A 122 19.97 1.22 9.50
C GLY A 122 18.82 2.22 9.39
N HIS A 123 18.62 2.88 8.26
CA HIS A 123 17.45 3.74 8.06
C HIS A 123 16.17 2.91 8.07
N GLU A 124 15.20 3.36 8.85
CA GLU A 124 13.93 2.68 9.06
C GLU A 124 12.76 3.64 8.84
N TYR A 125 11.79 3.19 8.06
CA TYR A 125 10.58 3.93 7.73
C TYR A 125 9.37 3.20 8.29
N VAL A 126 8.77 3.75 9.34
CA VAL A 126 7.54 3.22 9.95
C VAL A 126 6.36 3.83 9.21
N LEU A 127 5.60 2.98 8.54
CA LEU A 127 4.47 3.36 7.69
C LEU A 127 3.14 2.90 8.32
N ALA A 128 3.08 2.77 9.64
CA ALA A 128 1.89 2.32 10.33
C ALA A 128 0.68 3.10 9.82
N GLY A 129 -0.03 2.52 8.89
CA GLY A 129 -1.38 2.95 8.54
C GLY A 129 -2.30 2.49 9.66
N GLU A 130 -3.11 3.39 10.15
CA GLU A 130 -4.19 3.11 11.09
C GLU A 130 -5.22 2.14 10.49
#